data_1c90ff23ec0b9e919d06ee39b93b4069
#
_entry.id   1c90ff23ec0b9e919d06ee39b93b4069
#
_cell.length_a   1.000
_cell.length_b   1.000
_cell.length_c   1.000
_cell.angle_alpha   90.00
_cell.angle_beta   90.00
_cell.angle_gamma   90.00
#
_symmetry.space_group_name_H-M   'P 1'
#
loop_
_entity.id
_entity.type
_entity.pdbx_description
1 polymer ?
#
loop_
_entity_poly.entity_id
_entity_poly.type
_entity_poly.pdbx_seq_one_letter_code
_entity_poly.pdbx_strand_id
1 'polypeptide(L)'
;NVKAMGYKYSTQAAMTVSISDMTVPPQKPQMIADAQDTVDKITRQYKRGLITDEERYKEVIETWKDTDDALTKALLTGLDKYNNIFMMADSGARGSDKQIKQLAGMRGLMADTTGRTIELPIKSCFREGLDVLEYFMSAHGARKGLSDTALRTADSGYLTRRLVDVSQHMIVRESDCCAGTGREIPGMVVKAFMEGREEIESLQERITGRFSCNTICDKDGNVIVKANHM
;
A
#
# COMPACT_ATOMS: atom_id res chain seq x y z
N ASN A 1 23.72 -19.83 0.42
CA ASN A 1 24.72 -18.76 0.52
C ASN A 1 24.06 -17.40 0.84
N VAL A 2 23.05 -16.91 0.09
CA VAL A 2 22.37 -15.61 0.34
C VAL A 2 21.77 -15.53 1.73
N LYS A 3 21.06 -16.59 2.20
CA LYS A 3 20.49 -16.68 3.56
C LYS A 3 21.57 -16.50 4.65
N ALA A 4 22.70 -17.20 4.53
CA ALA A 4 23.79 -17.12 5.51
C ALA A 4 24.43 -15.72 5.52
N MET A 5 24.62 -15.11 4.36
CA MET A 5 25.09 -13.72 4.24
C MET A 5 24.11 -12.74 4.88
N GLY A 6 22.82 -12.88 4.60
CA GLY A 6 21.78 -12.02 5.18
C GLY A 6 21.81 -12.03 6.71
N TYR A 7 21.86 -13.20 7.34
CA TYR A 7 21.94 -13.31 8.80
C TYR A 7 23.23 -12.73 9.35
N LYS A 8 24.38 -13.04 8.71
CA LYS A 8 25.69 -12.56 9.15
C LYS A 8 25.75 -11.03 9.16
N TYR A 9 25.41 -10.40 8.02
CA TYR A 9 25.53 -8.95 7.89
C TYR A 9 24.44 -8.19 8.65
N SER A 10 23.23 -8.72 8.77
CA SER A 10 22.19 -8.14 9.63
C SER A 10 22.62 -8.09 11.09
N THR A 11 23.26 -9.16 11.58
CA THR A 11 23.80 -9.18 12.95
C THR A 11 24.97 -8.22 13.12
N GLN A 12 25.88 -8.13 12.14
CA GLN A 12 27.01 -7.20 12.19
C GLN A 12 26.57 -5.72 12.12
N ALA A 13 25.54 -5.43 11.35
CA ALA A 13 24.96 -4.09 11.25
C ALA A 13 24.06 -3.71 12.44
N ALA A 14 23.86 -4.63 13.40
CA ALA A 14 23.00 -4.43 14.57
C ALA A 14 21.56 -3.99 14.18
N MET A 15 21.02 -4.54 13.10
CA MET A 15 19.67 -4.23 12.61
C MET A 15 18.64 -4.78 13.59
N THR A 16 18.07 -3.89 14.38
CA THR A 16 17.08 -4.22 15.42
C THR A 16 16.05 -3.09 15.50
N VAL A 17 14.94 -3.32 16.20
CA VAL A 17 13.89 -2.35 16.42
C VAL A 17 13.76 -2.07 17.90
N SER A 18 13.82 -0.81 18.29
CA SER A 18 13.56 -0.33 19.63
C SER A 18 12.32 0.57 19.64
N ILE A 19 11.68 0.70 20.81
CA ILE A 19 10.58 1.66 21.00
C ILE A 19 11.06 3.11 20.77
N SER A 20 12.34 3.39 21.07
CA SER A 20 12.94 4.71 20.81
C SER A 20 13.03 5.07 19.33
N ASP A 21 13.10 4.07 18.44
CA ASP A 21 13.18 4.27 17.00
C ASP A 21 11.85 4.75 16.40
N MET A 22 10.74 4.56 17.13
CA MET A 22 9.40 4.99 16.75
C MET A 22 9.20 6.45 17.16
N THR A 23 9.69 7.39 16.38
CA THR A 23 9.59 8.82 16.69
C THR A 23 8.24 9.37 16.27
N VAL A 24 7.44 9.85 17.24
CA VAL A 24 6.14 10.48 16.95
C VAL A 24 6.40 11.92 16.47
N PRO A 25 5.81 12.35 15.34
CA PRO A 25 5.95 13.71 14.85
C PRO A 25 5.42 14.73 15.85
N PRO A 26 6.16 15.81 16.16
CA PRO A 26 5.70 16.82 17.10
C PRO A 26 4.47 17.61 16.62
N GLN A 27 4.20 17.59 15.31
CA GLN A 27 3.06 18.25 14.67
C GLN A 27 1.76 17.47 14.83
N LYS A 28 1.81 16.18 15.22
CA LYS A 28 0.66 15.29 15.33
C LYS A 28 -0.49 15.87 16.15
N PRO A 29 -0.28 16.41 17.38
CA PRO A 29 -1.38 16.93 18.19
C PRO A 29 -2.13 18.07 17.50
N GLN A 30 -1.39 18.98 16.83
CA GLN A 30 -1.99 20.11 16.12
C GLN A 30 -2.81 19.64 14.92
N MET A 31 -2.28 18.71 14.11
CA MET A 31 -2.98 18.18 12.94
C MET A 31 -4.27 17.48 13.33
N ILE A 32 -4.26 16.71 14.42
CA ILE A 32 -5.44 16.04 14.93
C ILE A 32 -6.48 17.06 15.46
N ALA A 33 -6.04 18.12 16.14
CA ALA A 33 -6.92 19.18 16.63
C ALA A 33 -7.61 19.91 15.47
N ASP A 34 -6.87 20.30 14.45
CA ASP A 34 -7.39 20.98 13.26
C ASP A 34 -8.42 20.11 12.49
N ALA A 35 -8.15 18.81 12.40
CA ALA A 35 -9.09 17.84 11.81
C ALA A 35 -10.35 17.72 12.65
N GLN A 36 -10.24 17.66 13.98
CA GLN A 36 -11.38 17.59 14.88
C GLN A 36 -12.25 18.84 14.78
N ASP A 37 -11.65 20.03 14.71
CA ASP A 37 -12.37 21.29 14.52
C ASP A 37 -13.15 21.31 13.20
N THR A 38 -12.59 20.72 12.15
CA THR A 38 -13.25 20.60 10.85
C THR A 38 -14.43 19.64 10.94
N VAL A 39 -14.26 18.48 11.54
CA VAL A 39 -15.35 17.50 11.78
C VAL A 39 -16.47 18.11 12.63
N ASP A 40 -16.13 18.92 13.63
CA ASP A 40 -17.11 19.61 14.45
C ASP A 40 -17.91 20.67 13.66
N LYS A 41 -17.29 21.35 12.70
CA LYS A 41 -17.96 22.26 11.77
C LYS A 41 -18.94 21.50 10.88
N ILE A 42 -18.53 20.38 10.27
CA ILE A 42 -19.38 19.51 9.44
C ILE A 42 -20.58 19.02 10.26
N THR A 43 -20.33 18.56 11.48
CA THR A 43 -21.40 18.11 12.38
C THR A 43 -22.41 19.22 12.75
N ARG A 44 -21.93 20.46 12.91
CA ARG A 44 -22.81 21.63 13.13
C ARG A 44 -23.65 21.95 11.90
N GLN A 45 -23.11 21.83 10.70
CA GLN A 45 -23.84 22.01 9.44
C GLN A 45 -24.96 20.97 9.31
N TYR A 46 -24.68 19.71 9.61
CA TYR A 46 -25.68 18.66 9.65
C TYR A 46 -26.79 18.94 10.66
N LYS A 47 -26.44 19.33 11.90
CA LYS A 47 -27.44 19.70 12.92
C LYS A 47 -28.32 20.88 12.53
N ARG A 48 -27.86 21.75 11.64
CA ARG A 48 -28.65 22.86 11.06
C ARG A 48 -29.49 22.44 9.85
N GLY A 49 -29.38 21.20 9.40
CA GLY A 49 -30.10 20.68 8.24
C GLY A 49 -29.58 21.14 6.89
N LEU A 50 -28.34 21.61 6.82
CA LEU A 50 -27.70 22.10 5.59
C LEU A 50 -27.15 20.96 4.70
N ILE A 51 -26.81 19.84 5.28
CA ILE A 51 -26.25 18.65 4.62
C ILE A 51 -27.01 17.41 5.06
N THR A 52 -27.02 16.39 4.21
CA THR A 52 -27.60 15.07 4.51
C THR A 52 -26.65 14.25 5.38
N ASP A 53 -27.14 13.17 6.01
CA ASP A 53 -26.29 12.29 6.81
C ASP A 53 -25.23 11.58 5.97
N GLU A 54 -25.57 11.25 4.73
CA GLU A 54 -24.62 10.59 3.80
C GLU A 54 -23.48 11.54 3.37
N GLU A 55 -23.80 12.81 3.13
CA GLU A 55 -22.80 13.84 2.83
C GLU A 55 -21.90 14.08 4.05
N ARG A 56 -22.50 14.25 5.23
CA ARG A 56 -21.74 14.35 6.49
C ARG A 56 -20.76 13.20 6.66
N TYR A 57 -21.24 11.97 6.47
CA TYR A 57 -20.42 10.76 6.58
C TYR A 57 -19.23 10.78 5.61
N LYS A 58 -19.47 11.13 4.36
CA LYS A 58 -18.41 11.21 3.34
C LYS A 58 -17.38 12.28 3.70
N GLU A 59 -17.81 13.48 4.05
CA GLU A 59 -16.93 14.60 4.41
C GLU A 59 -16.07 14.28 5.65
N VAL A 60 -16.65 13.64 6.67
CA VAL A 60 -15.92 13.23 7.87
C VAL A 60 -14.85 12.21 7.55
N ILE A 61 -15.16 11.19 6.73
CA ILE A 61 -14.17 10.17 6.34
C ILE A 61 -13.05 10.78 5.50
N GLU A 62 -13.40 11.66 4.55
CA GLU A 62 -12.42 12.34 3.71
C GLU A 62 -11.48 13.20 4.54
N THR A 63 -12.01 13.99 5.47
CA THR A 63 -11.22 14.82 6.39
C THR A 63 -10.22 13.98 7.19
N TRP A 64 -10.64 12.85 7.72
CA TRP A 64 -9.73 11.97 8.47
C TRP A 64 -8.71 11.27 7.58
N LYS A 65 -9.09 10.90 6.36
CA LYS A 65 -8.18 10.31 5.37
C LYS A 65 -7.09 11.30 4.95
N ASP A 66 -7.47 12.53 4.65
CA ASP A 66 -6.51 13.58 4.28
C ASP A 66 -5.54 13.89 5.41
N THR A 67 -6.07 13.94 6.65
CA THR A 67 -5.24 14.14 7.85
C THR A 67 -4.26 12.98 8.05
N ASP A 68 -4.71 11.76 7.85
CA ASP A 68 -3.90 10.54 7.95
C ASP A 68 -2.77 10.52 6.90
N ASP A 69 -3.08 10.90 5.67
CA ASP A 69 -2.10 10.98 4.58
C ASP A 69 -1.09 12.12 4.82
N ALA A 70 -1.54 13.27 5.29
CA ALA A 70 -0.67 14.39 5.65
C ALA A 70 0.25 14.04 6.82
N LEU A 71 -0.27 13.37 7.84
CA LEU A 71 0.50 12.89 8.98
C LEU A 71 1.53 11.84 8.57
N THR A 72 1.17 10.95 7.65
CA THR A 72 2.08 9.93 7.11
C THR A 72 3.25 10.58 6.38
N LYS A 73 2.99 11.59 5.56
CA LYS A 73 4.06 12.36 4.87
C LYS A 73 4.96 13.08 5.86
N ALA A 74 4.38 13.73 6.87
CA ALA A 74 5.15 14.40 7.92
C ALA A 74 6.02 13.42 8.72
N LEU A 75 5.49 12.23 9.01
CA LEU A 75 6.22 11.16 9.70
C LEU A 75 7.42 10.68 8.88
N LEU A 76 7.21 10.30 7.63
CA LEU A 76 8.27 9.78 6.76
C LEU A 76 9.36 10.82 6.48
N THR A 77 8.98 12.09 6.33
CA THR A 77 9.94 13.18 6.14
C THR A 77 10.73 13.50 7.41
N GLY A 78 10.11 13.30 8.59
CA GLY A 78 10.72 13.58 9.88
C GLY A 78 11.60 12.47 10.45
N LEU A 79 11.55 11.24 9.87
CA LEU A 79 12.40 10.14 10.29
C LEU A 79 13.85 10.34 9.84
N ASP A 80 14.79 9.99 10.72
CA ASP A 80 16.21 9.95 10.39
C ASP A 80 16.47 8.84 9.37
N LYS A 81 17.30 9.13 8.36
CA LYS A 81 17.71 8.14 7.34
C LYS A 81 18.45 6.94 7.94
N TYR A 82 19.10 7.11 9.06
CA TYR A 82 19.81 6.05 9.80
C TYR A 82 18.93 5.33 10.82
N ASN A 83 17.65 5.67 10.90
CA ASN A 83 16.71 4.95 11.73
C ASN A 83 16.51 3.53 11.16
N ASN A 84 16.63 2.51 12.00
CA ASN A 84 16.56 1.12 11.58
C ASN A 84 15.22 0.77 10.90
N ILE A 85 14.11 1.31 11.40
CA ILE A 85 12.77 1.10 10.82
C ILE A 85 12.72 1.73 9.42
N PHE A 86 13.22 2.95 9.26
CA PHE A 86 13.27 3.64 7.98
C PHE A 86 14.14 2.87 6.97
N MET A 87 15.35 2.47 7.36
CA MET A 87 16.25 1.72 6.48
C MET A 87 15.65 0.38 6.00
N MET A 88 14.95 -0.34 6.87
CA MET A 88 14.29 -1.60 6.48
C MET A 88 13.16 -1.38 5.49
N ALA A 89 12.38 -0.32 5.65
CA ALA A 89 11.26 -0.02 4.75
C ALA A 89 11.73 0.59 3.43
N ASP A 90 12.68 1.54 3.45
CA ASP A 90 13.23 2.19 2.27
C ASP A 90 13.97 1.21 1.35
N SER A 91 14.71 0.26 1.93
CA SER A 91 15.37 -0.81 1.17
C SER A 91 14.40 -1.84 0.58
N GLY A 92 13.12 -1.82 0.96
CA GLY A 92 12.13 -2.82 0.56
C GLY A 92 12.33 -4.20 1.20
N ALA A 93 13.27 -4.35 2.14
CA ALA A 93 13.55 -5.63 2.78
C ALA A 93 12.42 -6.09 3.68
N ARG A 94 11.88 -5.19 4.48
CA ARG A 94 10.75 -5.47 5.40
C ARG A 94 10.05 -4.20 5.83
N GLY A 95 8.73 -4.29 5.91
CA GLY A 95 7.89 -3.18 6.34
C GLY A 95 7.32 -2.39 5.17
N SER A 96 6.35 -1.56 5.49
CA SER A 96 5.72 -0.61 4.56
C SER A 96 5.39 0.67 5.30
N ASP A 97 5.19 1.77 4.57
CA ASP A 97 4.80 3.05 5.12
C ASP A 97 3.52 2.96 5.98
N LYS A 98 2.58 2.08 5.57
CA LYS A 98 1.35 1.79 6.34
C LYS A 98 1.64 1.18 7.71
N GLN A 99 2.67 0.36 7.84
CA GLN A 99 3.07 -0.24 9.12
C GLN A 99 3.79 0.78 10.01
N ILE A 100 4.70 1.57 9.43
CA ILE A 100 5.40 2.65 10.15
C ILE A 100 4.39 3.66 10.70
N LYS A 101 3.40 4.04 9.90
CA LYS A 101 2.31 4.92 10.29
C LYS A 101 1.57 4.42 11.52
N GLN A 102 1.23 3.14 11.58
CA GLN A 102 0.55 2.54 12.73
C GLN A 102 1.42 2.50 13.99
N LEU A 103 2.74 2.41 13.83
CA LEU A 103 3.69 2.37 14.96
C LEU A 103 3.90 3.75 15.60
N ALA A 104 4.06 4.80 14.79
CA ALA A 104 4.50 6.11 15.26
C ALA A 104 3.58 7.29 14.84
N GLY A 105 2.67 7.08 13.92
CA GLY A 105 1.73 8.09 13.45
C GLY A 105 0.34 7.97 14.08
N MET A 106 -0.64 7.62 13.28
CA MET A 106 -2.03 7.38 13.67
C MET A 106 -2.49 6.07 13.06
N ARG A 107 -3.27 5.27 13.80
CA ARG A 107 -3.82 4.05 13.24
C ARG A 107 -4.91 4.32 12.21
N GLY A 108 -5.66 5.41 12.37
CA GLY A 108 -6.61 5.91 11.40
C GLY A 108 -7.99 5.25 11.48
N LEU A 109 -8.69 5.30 10.35
CA LEU A 109 -10.05 4.77 10.23
C LEU A 109 -10.05 3.25 10.17
N MET A 110 -11.01 2.63 10.86
CA MET A 110 -11.20 1.18 10.89
C MET A 110 -12.50 0.81 10.17
N ALA A 111 -12.51 -0.37 9.54
CA ALA A 111 -13.73 -0.93 8.97
C ALA A 111 -14.45 -1.82 9.97
N ASP A 112 -15.77 -1.73 10.00
CA ASP A 112 -16.63 -2.63 10.73
C ASP A 112 -16.66 -4.04 10.08
N THR A 113 -17.28 -4.99 10.75
CA THR A 113 -17.45 -6.37 10.25
C THR A 113 -18.20 -6.42 8.92
N THR A 114 -19.09 -5.47 8.65
CA THR A 114 -19.82 -5.32 7.38
C THR A 114 -19.00 -4.72 6.25
N GLY A 115 -17.83 -4.16 6.55
CA GLY A 115 -16.98 -3.45 5.59
C GLY A 115 -17.20 -1.94 5.52
N ARG A 116 -18.20 -1.41 6.25
CA ARG A 116 -18.41 0.05 6.37
C ARG A 116 -17.33 0.67 7.25
N THR A 117 -16.82 1.83 6.86
CA THR A 117 -15.81 2.55 7.65
C THR A 117 -16.47 3.18 8.88
N ILE A 118 -15.87 3.01 10.04
CA ILE A 118 -16.32 3.64 11.29
C ILE A 118 -15.87 5.10 11.28
N GLU A 119 -16.78 6.04 11.54
CA GLU A 119 -16.50 7.48 11.49
C GLU A 119 -15.51 7.94 12.58
N LEU A 120 -15.38 7.19 13.65
CA LEU A 120 -14.47 7.49 14.75
C LEU A 120 -13.08 6.92 14.42
N PRO A 121 -12.05 7.76 14.16
CA PRO A 121 -10.72 7.29 13.89
C PRO A 121 -10.00 6.89 15.17
N ILE A 122 -9.06 5.97 15.07
CA ILE A 122 -8.10 5.68 16.13
C ILE A 122 -6.95 6.70 15.98
N LYS A 123 -6.94 7.69 16.87
CA LYS A 123 -5.98 8.80 16.86
C LYS A 123 -4.62 8.39 17.42
N SER A 124 -4.61 7.39 18.28
CA SER A 124 -3.40 6.88 18.93
C SER A 124 -2.59 5.99 17.99
N CYS A 125 -1.31 5.86 18.30
CA CYS A 125 -0.40 4.90 17.68
C CYS A 125 0.02 3.82 18.68
N PHE A 126 0.66 2.74 18.19
CA PHE A 126 1.10 1.66 19.08
C PHE A 126 2.14 2.10 20.10
N ARG A 127 2.98 3.09 19.78
CA ARG A 127 3.95 3.65 20.72
C ARG A 127 3.29 4.33 21.91
N GLU A 128 2.22 5.11 21.65
CA GLU A 128 1.49 5.83 22.69
C GLU A 128 0.57 4.90 23.50
N GLY A 129 0.21 3.76 22.91
CA GLY A 129 -0.81 2.87 23.43
C GLY A 129 -2.21 3.26 22.97
N LEU A 130 -3.11 2.29 22.96
CA LEU A 130 -4.51 2.48 22.56
C LEU A 130 -5.39 2.58 23.81
N ASP A 131 -6.39 3.44 23.75
CA ASP A 131 -7.48 3.44 24.74
C ASP A 131 -8.34 2.17 24.61
N VAL A 132 -9.08 1.83 25.65
CA VAL A 132 -9.91 0.62 25.70
C VAL A 132 -10.89 0.55 24.52
N LEU A 133 -11.55 1.68 24.21
CA LEU A 133 -12.47 1.77 23.07
C LEU A 133 -11.75 1.61 21.73
N GLU A 134 -10.63 2.26 21.55
CA GLU A 134 -9.79 2.16 20.34
C GLU A 134 -9.28 0.74 20.14
N TYR A 135 -8.86 0.08 21.21
CA TYR A 135 -8.43 -1.32 21.18
C TYR A 135 -9.58 -2.24 20.76
N PHE A 136 -10.77 -2.04 21.33
CA PHE A 136 -11.94 -2.85 20.97
C PHE A 136 -12.33 -2.70 19.51
N MET A 137 -12.37 -1.47 18.99
CA MET A 137 -12.62 -1.22 17.56
C MET A 137 -11.56 -1.89 16.68
N SER A 138 -10.31 -1.82 17.09
CA SER A 138 -9.22 -2.42 16.34
C SER A 138 -9.27 -3.96 16.33
N ALA A 139 -9.81 -4.58 17.37
CA ALA A 139 -9.95 -6.03 17.48
C ALA A 139 -10.92 -6.61 16.44
N HIS A 140 -11.96 -5.88 16.05
CA HIS A 140 -12.88 -6.30 14.98
C HIS A 140 -12.15 -6.47 13.65
N GLY A 141 -11.35 -5.48 13.25
CA GLY A 141 -10.56 -5.54 12.03
C GLY A 141 -9.49 -6.64 12.06
N ALA A 142 -8.83 -6.83 13.19
CA ALA A 142 -7.84 -7.90 13.37
C ALA A 142 -8.47 -9.29 13.24
N ARG A 143 -9.62 -9.53 13.88
CA ARG A 143 -10.35 -10.80 13.78
C ARG A 143 -10.80 -11.08 12.35
N LYS A 144 -11.36 -10.07 11.67
CA LYS A 144 -11.75 -10.18 10.25
C LYS A 144 -10.55 -10.52 9.38
N GLY A 145 -9.43 -9.83 9.56
CA GLY A 145 -8.20 -10.09 8.80
C GLY A 145 -7.66 -11.51 9.00
N LEU A 146 -7.68 -12.04 10.22
CA LEU A 146 -7.27 -13.41 10.49
C LEU A 146 -8.19 -14.43 9.81
N SER A 147 -9.51 -14.23 9.87
CA SER A 147 -10.48 -15.09 9.20
C SER A 147 -10.36 -15.04 7.68
N ASP A 148 -10.27 -13.83 7.11
CA ASP A 148 -10.13 -13.62 5.66
C ASP A 148 -8.84 -14.27 5.13
N THR A 149 -7.73 -14.16 5.86
CA THR A 149 -6.45 -14.77 5.48
C THR A 149 -6.58 -16.28 5.42
N ALA A 150 -7.20 -16.90 6.43
CA ALA A 150 -7.41 -18.36 6.46
C ALA A 150 -8.24 -18.85 5.28
N LEU A 151 -9.32 -18.14 4.93
CA LEU A 151 -10.20 -18.51 3.80
C LEU A 151 -9.51 -18.28 2.44
N ARG A 152 -8.86 -17.13 2.25
CA ARG A 152 -8.17 -16.81 0.99
C ARG A 152 -7.01 -17.74 0.68
N THR A 153 -6.37 -18.30 1.68
CA THR A 153 -5.29 -19.28 1.50
C THR A 153 -5.79 -20.50 0.74
N ALA A 154 -6.98 -21.01 1.09
CA ALA A 154 -7.58 -22.15 0.41
C ALA A 154 -7.93 -21.83 -1.06
N ASP A 155 -8.54 -20.67 -1.32
CA ASP A 155 -8.91 -20.23 -2.66
C ASP A 155 -7.69 -20.03 -3.56
N SER A 156 -6.64 -19.38 -3.03
CA SER A 156 -5.36 -19.19 -3.71
C SER A 156 -4.69 -20.52 -4.04
N GLY A 157 -4.70 -21.48 -3.09
CA GLY A 157 -4.15 -22.81 -3.29
C GLY A 157 -4.88 -23.59 -4.38
N TYR A 158 -6.20 -23.54 -4.39
CA TYR A 158 -7.02 -24.18 -5.43
C TYR A 158 -6.83 -23.55 -6.81
N LEU A 159 -6.76 -22.20 -6.89
CA LEU A 159 -6.45 -21.51 -8.14
C LEU A 159 -5.07 -21.90 -8.67
N THR A 160 -4.05 -21.90 -7.82
CA THR A 160 -2.68 -22.28 -8.19
C THR A 160 -2.64 -23.72 -8.72
N ARG A 161 -3.30 -24.65 -8.03
CA ARG A 161 -3.39 -26.06 -8.50
C ARG A 161 -3.99 -26.14 -9.89
N ARG A 162 -5.12 -25.49 -10.15
CA ARG A 162 -5.77 -25.51 -11.49
C ARG A 162 -4.86 -24.92 -12.57
N LEU A 163 -4.15 -23.81 -12.27
CA LEU A 163 -3.22 -23.21 -13.21
C LEU A 163 -2.04 -24.15 -13.52
N VAL A 164 -1.50 -24.82 -12.51
CA VAL A 164 -0.43 -25.81 -12.70
C VAL A 164 -0.92 -26.99 -13.53
N ASP A 165 -2.09 -27.54 -13.23
CA ASP A 165 -2.67 -28.67 -13.97
C ASP A 165 -2.85 -28.34 -15.46
N VAL A 166 -3.25 -27.12 -15.81
CA VAL A 166 -3.40 -26.69 -17.21
C VAL A 166 -2.06 -26.41 -17.88
N SER A 167 -1.09 -25.83 -17.15
CA SER A 167 0.18 -25.36 -17.72
C SER A 167 1.31 -26.39 -17.67
N GLN A 168 1.17 -27.50 -16.93
CA GLN A 168 2.24 -28.50 -16.74
C GLN A 168 2.77 -29.12 -18.05
N HIS A 169 1.95 -29.16 -19.09
CA HIS A 169 2.35 -29.70 -20.39
C HIS A 169 3.03 -28.66 -21.31
N MET A 170 3.02 -27.38 -20.91
CA MET A 170 3.68 -26.34 -21.68
C MET A 170 5.15 -26.30 -21.35
N ILE A 171 5.98 -26.60 -22.36
CA ILE A 171 7.44 -26.57 -22.23
C ILE A 171 7.99 -25.53 -23.19
N VAL A 172 8.76 -24.58 -22.68
CA VAL A 172 9.52 -23.63 -23.52
C VAL A 172 10.69 -24.37 -24.12
N ARG A 173 10.69 -24.56 -25.45
CA ARG A 173 11.72 -25.34 -26.18
C ARG A 173 12.76 -24.45 -26.84
N GLU A 174 12.40 -23.20 -27.16
CA GLU A 174 13.22 -22.25 -27.87
C GLU A 174 13.31 -20.95 -27.07
N SER A 175 14.47 -20.35 -27.02
CA SER A 175 14.66 -19.06 -26.34
C SER A 175 14.05 -17.90 -27.13
N ASP A 176 14.09 -17.98 -28.46
CA ASP A 176 13.49 -17.04 -29.40
C ASP A 176 12.95 -17.78 -30.63
N CYS A 177 11.62 -17.93 -30.68
CA CYS A 177 10.95 -18.63 -31.77
C CYS A 177 10.88 -17.79 -33.06
N CYS A 178 11.26 -16.54 -33.05
CA CYS A 178 11.27 -15.63 -34.20
C CYS A 178 12.66 -15.49 -34.82
N ALA A 179 13.71 -15.92 -34.13
CA ALA A 179 15.10 -15.82 -34.61
C ALA A 179 15.30 -16.61 -35.92
N GLY A 180 15.71 -15.93 -36.94
CA GLY A 180 16.02 -16.51 -38.26
C GLY A 180 14.78 -16.92 -39.10
N THR A 181 13.59 -16.73 -38.61
CA THR A 181 12.36 -17.14 -39.36
C THR A 181 11.72 -15.97 -40.16
N GLY A 182 12.19 -14.75 -39.99
CA GLY A 182 11.62 -13.55 -40.59
C GLY A 182 10.19 -13.21 -40.09
N ARG A 183 9.71 -13.88 -39.03
CA ARG A 183 8.44 -13.59 -38.40
C ARG A 183 8.58 -12.37 -37.50
N GLU A 184 7.59 -11.48 -37.55
CA GLU A 184 7.49 -10.39 -36.57
C GLU A 184 7.16 -10.94 -35.18
N ILE A 185 7.76 -10.38 -34.15
CA ILE A 185 7.49 -10.73 -32.76
C ILE A 185 6.05 -10.29 -32.43
N PRO A 186 5.14 -11.20 -32.03
CA PRO A 186 3.80 -10.82 -31.67
C PRO A 186 3.80 -10.00 -30.38
N GLY A 187 3.53 -8.69 -30.51
CA GLY A 187 3.43 -7.80 -29.37
C GLY A 187 2.05 -7.84 -28.73
N MET A 188 1.98 -7.63 -27.44
CA MET A 188 0.73 -7.46 -26.70
C MET A 188 0.57 -5.98 -26.34
N VAL A 189 -0.60 -5.41 -26.62
CA VAL A 189 -0.94 -4.05 -26.21
C VAL A 189 -1.29 -4.06 -24.73
N VAL A 190 -0.51 -3.32 -23.94
CA VAL A 190 -0.70 -3.20 -22.49
C VAL A 190 -1.30 -1.84 -22.18
N LYS A 191 -2.33 -1.82 -21.34
CA LYS A 191 -2.98 -0.60 -20.81
C LYS A 191 -3.09 -0.75 -19.28
N ALA A 192 -3.30 0.37 -18.57
CA ALA A 192 -3.68 0.33 -17.18
C ALA A 192 -4.94 -0.53 -16.99
N PHE A 193 -5.00 -1.28 -15.92
CA PHE A 193 -6.17 -2.08 -15.60
C PHE A 193 -7.14 -1.24 -14.76
N MET A 194 -8.29 -0.95 -15.38
CA MET A 194 -9.31 -0.09 -14.79
C MET A 194 -10.56 -0.92 -14.47
N GLU A 195 -11.14 -0.73 -13.29
CA GLU A 195 -12.46 -1.23 -12.94
C GLU A 195 -13.41 -0.04 -12.75
N GLY A 196 -14.22 0.23 -13.77
CA GLY A 196 -15.04 1.45 -13.81
C GLY A 196 -14.18 2.72 -13.89
N ARG A 197 -14.09 3.48 -12.79
CA ARG A 197 -13.27 4.69 -12.67
C ARG A 197 -12.03 4.52 -11.80
N GLU A 198 -11.89 3.37 -11.16
CA GLU A 198 -10.78 3.06 -10.26
C GLU A 198 -9.66 2.35 -11.03
N GLU A 199 -8.44 2.83 -10.87
CA GLU A 199 -7.24 2.21 -11.42
C GLU A 199 -6.75 1.15 -10.43
N ILE A 200 -6.88 -0.14 -10.82
CA ILE A 200 -6.47 -1.29 -9.99
C ILE A 200 -4.98 -1.54 -10.13
N GLU A 201 -4.49 -1.48 -11.36
CA GLU A 201 -3.08 -1.71 -11.69
C GLU A 201 -2.62 -0.65 -12.68
N SER A 202 -1.61 0.14 -12.28
CA SER A 202 -1.09 1.22 -13.10
C SER A 202 -0.36 0.69 -14.35
N LEU A 203 -0.33 1.50 -15.41
CA LEU A 203 0.43 1.16 -16.61
C LEU A 203 1.90 0.93 -16.26
N GLN A 204 2.46 1.73 -15.35
CA GLN A 204 3.85 1.61 -14.91
C GLN A 204 4.13 0.23 -14.29
N GLU A 205 3.27 -0.26 -13.41
CA GLU A 205 3.42 -1.59 -12.80
C GLU A 205 3.33 -2.71 -13.85
N ARG A 206 2.44 -2.56 -14.81
CA ARG A 206 2.23 -3.56 -15.87
C ARG A 206 3.36 -3.64 -16.90
N ILE A 207 4.06 -2.54 -17.17
CA ILE A 207 5.18 -2.52 -18.13
C ILE A 207 6.53 -2.79 -17.47
N THR A 208 6.63 -2.64 -16.15
CA THR A 208 7.89 -2.87 -15.43
C THR A 208 8.40 -4.29 -15.66
N GLY A 209 9.67 -4.41 -16.08
CA GLY A 209 10.30 -5.70 -16.37
C GLY A 209 9.92 -6.33 -17.71
N ARG A 210 9.24 -5.60 -18.61
CA ARG A 210 8.87 -6.07 -19.96
C ARG A 210 9.74 -5.41 -21.03
N PHE A 211 9.97 -6.16 -22.10
CA PHE A 211 10.66 -5.65 -23.29
C PHE A 211 9.67 -4.98 -24.26
N SER A 212 10.08 -3.85 -24.82
CA SER A 212 9.29 -3.14 -25.85
C SER A 212 9.38 -3.89 -27.19
N CYS A 213 8.23 -4.19 -27.80
CA CYS A 213 8.17 -4.79 -29.14
C CYS A 213 8.64 -3.79 -30.22
N ASN A 214 8.21 -2.53 -30.08
CA ASN A 214 8.50 -1.47 -31.05
C ASN A 214 9.34 -0.37 -30.41
N THR A 215 10.07 0.40 -31.22
CA THR A 215 10.73 1.62 -30.75
C THR A 215 9.68 2.63 -30.33
N ILE A 216 9.74 3.10 -29.08
CA ILE A 216 8.85 4.10 -28.51
C ILE A 216 9.54 5.46 -28.56
N CYS A 217 8.89 6.43 -29.19
CA CYS A 217 9.38 7.80 -29.29
C CYS A 217 8.45 8.77 -28.53
N ASP A 218 9.02 9.86 -28.05
CA ASP A 218 8.27 10.98 -27.49
C ASP A 218 7.57 11.79 -28.61
N LYS A 219 6.71 12.74 -28.25
CA LYS A 219 6.02 13.65 -29.18
C LYS A 219 6.97 14.44 -30.08
N ASP A 220 8.19 14.69 -29.60
CA ASP A 220 9.24 15.40 -30.29
C ASP A 220 10.12 14.48 -31.18
N GLY A 221 9.78 13.20 -31.31
CA GLY A 221 10.49 12.22 -32.12
C GLY A 221 11.74 11.62 -31.48
N ASN A 222 12.05 11.98 -30.23
CA ASN A 222 13.18 11.39 -29.50
C ASN A 222 12.89 9.95 -29.08
N VAL A 223 13.81 9.04 -29.29
CA VAL A 223 13.68 7.64 -28.91
C VAL A 223 13.79 7.51 -27.39
N ILE A 224 12.70 7.06 -26.73
CA ILE A 224 12.66 6.75 -25.29
C ILE A 224 13.19 5.34 -25.05
N VAL A 225 12.65 4.36 -25.77
CA VAL A 225 13.05 2.95 -25.67
C VAL A 225 13.15 2.36 -27.07
N LYS A 226 14.24 1.67 -27.38
CA LYS A 226 14.41 0.95 -28.65
C LYS A 226 13.64 -0.37 -28.62
N ALA A 227 13.27 -0.87 -29.79
CA ALA A 227 12.71 -2.21 -29.92
C ALA A 227 13.63 -3.27 -29.27
N ASN A 228 13.04 -4.25 -28.58
CA ASN A 228 13.72 -5.31 -27.83
C ASN A 228 14.63 -4.81 -26.68
N HIS A 229 14.34 -3.61 -26.15
CA HIS A 229 14.97 -3.11 -24.93
C HIS A 229 13.92 -2.95 -23.81
N MET A 230 14.41 -3.03 -22.55
CA MET A 230 13.62 -2.83 -21.31
C MET A 230 13.75 -1.38 -20.85
#